data_f64c06780bfbabbe447d9ecf798b8a94
#
_entry.id   f64c06780bfbabbe447d9ecf798b8a94
#
_cell.length_a   1.000
_cell.length_b   1.000
_cell.length_c   1.000
_cell.angle_alpha   90.00
_cell.angle_beta   90.00
_cell.angle_gamma   90.00
#
_symmetry.space_group_name_H-M   'P 1'
#
loop_
_entity.id
_entity.type
_entity.pdbx_description
1 polymer ?
#
loop_
_entity_poly.entity_id
_entity_poly.type
_entity_poly.pdbx_seq_one_letter_code
_entity_poly.pdbx_strand_id
1 'polypeptide(L)'
;MVLAMISIASAFAQITITAADFTSQLTVGNRLINRADTLTTSVNIGSPGTTANTWNFAALNTHRLDTVTSVNPNTTPYIGQFPGSTHAFQTVVTLSGVTGTVFQYLRLQTNLFSKGAMGSGEVLPGITATLRLRNVPDETVFQFPMTLNTTWTSTHAESTIIALPPPFPPQISIANHVIAHTVDAHGSIILPGTAGTHQALRIRNDRRTTSGTGSSRAISYTFIARNGATVQVAAADTLQPNSGTIAITRTTTWSGPILTDVRLTDAVPSDFALMQNYPNPFNPSTRITYQVAREGFVSIKVFNLVGQEVATLVGETKSPGTYALNWSADDIPSGAYFYKMQAGGFTATRRMLILK
;
A
#
# COMPACT_ATOMS: atom_id res chain seq x y z
N MET A 1 52.34 -24.78 12.37
CA MET A 1 51.11 -24.36 13.05
C MET A 1 50.36 -23.46 12.07
N VAL A 2 49.47 -24.09 11.31
CA VAL A 2 48.69 -23.38 10.25
C VAL A 2 47.42 -22.88 10.90
N LEU A 3 47.31 -21.55 11.01
CA LEU A 3 46.04 -20.89 11.46
C LEU A 3 45.05 -20.98 10.31
N ALA A 4 44.06 -21.84 10.44
CA ALA A 4 42.91 -21.84 9.57
C ALA A 4 42.06 -20.59 9.91
N MET A 5 42.05 -19.59 9.02
CA MET A 5 41.05 -18.51 9.04
C MET A 5 39.69 -19.13 8.73
N ILE A 6 38.88 -19.31 9.75
CA ILE A 6 37.45 -19.59 9.58
C ILE A 6 36.83 -18.27 9.13
N SER A 7 36.60 -18.15 7.83
CA SER A 7 35.72 -17.13 7.28
C SER A 7 34.31 -17.40 7.80
N ILE A 8 33.90 -16.67 8.83
CA ILE A 8 32.49 -16.60 9.22
C ILE A 8 31.81 -15.74 8.16
N ALA A 9 31.42 -16.37 7.04
CA ALA A 9 30.38 -15.79 6.18
C ALA A 9 29.12 -15.74 7.05
N SER A 10 28.77 -14.56 7.54
CA SER A 10 27.44 -14.32 8.10
C SER A 10 26.44 -14.66 7.00
N ALA A 11 25.90 -15.87 7.07
CA ALA A 11 24.75 -16.26 6.25
C ALA A 11 23.61 -15.33 6.66
N PHE A 12 23.41 -14.27 5.89
CA PHE A 12 22.18 -13.48 6.01
C PHE A 12 21.03 -14.46 5.77
N ALA A 13 20.23 -14.70 6.80
CA ALA A 13 19.10 -15.59 6.70
C ALA A 13 18.23 -15.07 5.55
N GLN A 14 18.10 -15.90 4.52
CA GLN A 14 17.30 -15.56 3.34
C GLN A 14 15.87 -15.25 3.78
N ILE A 15 15.39 -14.06 3.45
CA ILE A 15 14.03 -13.66 3.81
C ILE A 15 13.01 -14.63 3.19
N THR A 16 12.05 -15.07 3.99
CA THR A 16 10.87 -15.81 3.57
C THR A 16 9.63 -14.97 3.85
N ILE A 17 8.78 -14.80 2.85
CA ILE A 17 7.47 -14.14 3.01
C ILE A 17 6.40 -15.22 2.92
N THR A 18 5.49 -15.24 3.89
CA THR A 18 4.46 -16.26 4.06
C THR A 18 3.05 -15.68 3.94
N ALA A 19 2.05 -16.54 3.78
CA ALA A 19 0.65 -16.11 3.82
C ALA A 19 0.28 -15.44 5.17
N ALA A 20 0.90 -15.85 6.28
CA ALA A 20 0.66 -15.25 7.59
C ALA A 20 1.13 -13.78 7.67
N ASP A 21 2.25 -13.44 7.02
CA ASP A 21 2.71 -12.04 6.91
C ASP A 21 1.66 -11.19 6.21
N PHE A 22 0.99 -11.72 5.17
CA PHE A 22 -0.09 -11.03 4.47
C PHE A 22 -1.40 -10.99 5.25
N THR A 23 -1.74 -12.00 6.02
CA THR A 23 -2.94 -11.99 6.87
C THR A 23 -2.93 -10.80 7.82
N SER A 24 -1.79 -10.53 8.45
CA SER A 24 -1.65 -9.37 9.33
C SER A 24 -1.80 -8.04 8.59
N GLN A 25 -1.34 -7.98 7.34
CA GLN A 25 -1.43 -6.79 6.49
C GLN A 25 -2.87 -6.53 6.01
N LEU A 26 -3.64 -7.59 5.76
CA LEU A 26 -5.01 -7.51 5.25
C LEU A 26 -6.07 -7.33 6.34
N THR A 27 -5.67 -7.19 7.61
CA THR A 27 -6.60 -6.95 8.73
C THR A 27 -7.48 -5.73 8.44
N VAL A 28 -8.78 -5.88 8.67
CA VAL A 28 -9.76 -4.80 8.45
C VAL A 28 -9.41 -3.57 9.29
N GLY A 29 -9.45 -2.41 8.66
CA GLY A 29 -9.03 -1.13 9.23
C GLY A 29 -7.58 -0.74 8.94
N ASN A 30 -6.73 -1.69 8.52
CA ASN A 30 -5.37 -1.35 8.11
C ASN A 30 -5.37 -0.44 6.88
N ARG A 31 -4.45 0.50 6.87
CA ARG A 31 -4.27 1.45 5.78
C ARG A 31 -2.90 1.31 5.15
N LEU A 32 -2.90 1.24 3.84
CA LEU A 32 -1.72 1.32 3.01
C LEU A 32 -1.74 2.66 2.29
N ILE A 33 -0.68 3.43 2.43
CA ILE A 33 -0.52 4.69 1.72
C ILE A 33 0.35 4.43 0.50
N ASN A 34 -0.27 4.35 -0.66
CA ASN A 34 0.42 4.25 -1.94
C ASN A 34 0.84 5.65 -2.40
N ARG A 35 2.08 5.75 -2.80
CA ARG A 35 2.69 6.96 -3.34
C ARG A 35 3.17 6.68 -4.76
N ALA A 36 3.07 7.66 -5.63
CA ALA A 36 3.55 7.54 -7.00
C ALA A 36 4.51 8.67 -7.32
N ASP A 37 5.70 8.31 -7.78
CA ASP A 37 6.63 9.23 -8.46
C ASP A 37 6.38 9.12 -9.96
N THR A 38 6.04 10.24 -10.59
CA THR A 38 5.70 10.31 -12.02
C THR A 38 6.81 10.94 -12.86
N LEU A 39 7.94 11.32 -12.26
CA LEU A 39 9.05 12.01 -12.93
C LEU A 39 10.31 11.16 -13.06
N THR A 40 10.51 10.17 -12.18
CA THR A 40 11.65 9.25 -12.26
C THR A 40 11.61 8.46 -13.56
N THR A 41 12.72 8.48 -14.31
CA THR A 41 12.84 7.83 -15.63
C THR A 41 13.74 6.61 -15.62
N SER A 42 14.51 6.39 -14.56
CA SER A 42 15.38 5.24 -14.40
C SER A 42 15.52 4.82 -12.95
N VAL A 43 15.73 3.52 -12.71
CA VAL A 43 15.86 2.91 -11.39
C VAL A 43 16.93 1.81 -11.43
N ASN A 44 17.78 1.76 -10.40
CA ASN A 44 18.66 0.62 -10.20
C ASN A 44 17.90 -0.54 -9.56
N ILE A 45 17.69 -1.59 -10.33
CA ILE A 45 16.99 -2.80 -9.91
C ILE A 45 17.90 -3.86 -9.27
N GLY A 46 19.22 -3.58 -9.13
CA GLY A 46 20.20 -4.54 -8.61
C GLY A 46 20.47 -5.70 -9.58
N SER A 47 20.97 -6.81 -9.05
CA SER A 47 21.30 -8.00 -9.83
C SER A 47 20.52 -9.22 -9.32
N PRO A 48 20.12 -10.16 -10.20
CA PRO A 48 19.55 -11.43 -9.79
C PRO A 48 20.61 -12.31 -9.10
N GLY A 49 20.16 -13.25 -8.26
CA GLY A 49 21.01 -14.25 -7.64
C GLY A 49 21.06 -14.17 -6.12
N THR A 50 22.02 -14.89 -5.55
CA THR A 50 22.18 -15.13 -4.10
C THR A 50 22.90 -14.00 -3.37
N THR A 51 23.50 -13.05 -4.08
CA THR A 51 24.13 -11.88 -3.45
C THR A 51 23.06 -10.87 -3.05
N ALA A 52 23.08 -10.46 -1.78
CA ALA A 52 22.13 -9.47 -1.27
C ALA A 52 22.34 -8.11 -1.95
N ASN A 53 21.25 -7.51 -2.39
CA ASN A 53 21.22 -6.20 -3.01
C ASN A 53 20.90 -5.10 -1.98
N THR A 54 21.26 -3.86 -2.33
CA THR A 54 20.71 -2.67 -1.67
C THR A 54 20.03 -1.81 -2.73
N TRP A 55 18.71 -1.74 -2.67
CA TRP A 55 17.87 -0.95 -3.59
C TRP A 55 17.53 0.37 -2.92
N ASN A 56 18.17 1.43 -3.39
CA ASN A 56 17.97 2.76 -2.82
C ASN A 56 16.90 3.54 -3.60
N PHE A 57 15.73 3.66 -2.99
CA PHE A 57 14.59 4.42 -3.48
C PHE A 57 14.37 5.71 -2.67
N ALA A 58 15.31 6.11 -1.82
CA ALA A 58 15.16 7.29 -0.94
C ALA A 58 14.92 8.61 -1.69
N ALA A 59 15.31 8.69 -2.96
CA ALA A 59 15.12 9.86 -3.80
C ALA A 59 13.76 9.93 -4.52
N LEU A 60 12.89 8.91 -4.38
CA LEU A 60 11.55 8.97 -4.97
C LEU A 60 10.71 10.08 -4.32
N ASN A 61 10.04 10.86 -5.16
CA ASN A 61 9.12 11.90 -4.74
C ASN A 61 7.68 11.37 -4.66
N THR A 62 6.82 12.10 -3.96
CA THR A 62 5.39 11.81 -3.91
C THR A 62 4.64 12.84 -4.71
N HIS A 63 4.25 12.50 -5.95
CA HIS A 63 3.42 13.34 -6.81
C HIS A 63 1.93 12.97 -6.72
N ARG A 64 1.63 11.74 -6.34
CA ARG A 64 0.28 11.27 -6.07
C ARG A 64 0.28 10.40 -4.82
N LEU A 65 -0.77 10.55 -4.03
CA LEU A 65 -1.00 9.81 -2.80
C LEU A 65 -2.39 9.20 -2.83
N ASP A 66 -2.47 7.87 -2.73
CA ASP A 66 -3.72 7.13 -2.65
C ASP A 66 -3.75 6.34 -1.34
N THR A 67 -4.80 6.50 -0.55
CA THR A 67 -5.00 5.69 0.65
C THR A 67 -5.85 4.49 0.30
N VAL A 68 -5.31 3.30 0.58
CA VAL A 68 -5.98 2.02 0.43
C VAL A 68 -6.34 1.50 1.82
N THR A 69 -7.62 1.28 2.08
CA THR A 69 -8.09 0.77 3.38
C THR A 69 -8.57 -0.66 3.22
N SER A 70 -8.10 -1.55 4.10
CA SER A 70 -8.63 -2.90 4.20
C SER A 70 -10.01 -2.88 4.84
N VAL A 71 -11.01 -3.42 4.16
CA VAL A 71 -12.41 -3.45 4.61
C VAL A 71 -12.96 -4.88 4.61
N ASN A 72 -14.01 -5.11 5.40
CA ASN A 72 -14.70 -6.39 5.36
C ASN A 72 -15.41 -6.53 4.00
N PRO A 73 -15.09 -7.54 3.18
CA PRO A 73 -15.70 -7.70 1.86
C PRO A 73 -17.23 -7.82 1.93
N ASN A 74 -17.77 -8.43 2.99
CA ASN A 74 -19.22 -8.64 3.15
C ASN A 74 -20.00 -7.33 3.41
N THR A 75 -19.32 -6.25 3.76
CA THR A 75 -19.95 -4.93 3.94
C THR A 75 -19.83 -4.04 2.71
N THR A 76 -19.19 -4.51 1.64
CA THR A 76 -18.99 -3.74 0.41
C THR A 76 -20.17 -3.90 -0.56
N PRO A 77 -20.49 -2.88 -1.37
CA PRO A 77 -21.69 -2.89 -2.20
C PRO A 77 -21.65 -3.93 -3.36
N TYR A 78 -20.46 -4.44 -3.70
CA TYR A 78 -20.30 -5.28 -4.90
C TYR A 78 -19.88 -6.73 -4.60
N ILE A 79 -19.95 -7.19 -3.34
CA ILE A 79 -19.51 -8.54 -2.93
C ILE A 79 -20.21 -9.65 -3.75
N GLY A 80 -21.48 -9.45 -4.12
CA GLY A 80 -22.23 -10.39 -4.95
C GLY A 80 -21.62 -10.66 -6.33
N GLN A 81 -20.80 -9.73 -6.85
CA GLN A 81 -20.08 -9.88 -8.11
C GLN A 81 -18.75 -10.65 -7.93
N PHE A 82 -18.26 -10.80 -6.68
CA PHE A 82 -16.98 -11.41 -6.34
C PHE A 82 -17.13 -12.46 -5.23
N PRO A 83 -17.96 -13.50 -5.44
CA PRO A 83 -18.23 -14.50 -4.41
C PRO A 83 -16.94 -15.21 -3.98
N GLY A 84 -16.84 -15.56 -2.69
CA GLY A 84 -15.68 -16.23 -2.10
C GLY A 84 -14.48 -15.31 -1.87
N SER A 85 -14.66 -13.98 -1.93
CA SER A 85 -13.64 -13.02 -1.48
C SER A 85 -13.50 -13.09 0.04
N THR A 86 -12.26 -13.14 0.52
CA THR A 86 -11.95 -13.14 1.95
C THR A 86 -11.53 -11.76 2.45
N HIS A 87 -11.07 -10.90 1.54
CA HIS A 87 -10.58 -9.56 1.83
C HIS A 87 -11.02 -8.58 0.73
N ALA A 88 -11.13 -7.31 1.08
CA ALA A 88 -11.33 -6.24 0.12
C ALA A 88 -10.52 -5.01 0.51
N PHE A 89 -10.06 -4.28 -0.52
CA PHE A 89 -9.46 -2.96 -0.36
C PHE A 89 -10.38 -1.90 -0.93
N GLN A 90 -10.58 -0.84 -0.18
CA GLN A 90 -11.28 0.36 -0.61
C GLN A 90 -10.28 1.46 -0.93
N THR A 91 -10.44 2.09 -2.09
CA THR A 91 -9.63 3.23 -2.51
C THR A 91 -10.53 4.30 -3.08
N VAL A 92 -10.33 5.55 -2.68
CA VAL A 92 -10.92 6.71 -3.36
C VAL A 92 -9.95 7.14 -4.45
N VAL A 93 -10.40 7.17 -5.68
CA VAL A 93 -9.59 7.52 -6.86
C VAL A 93 -10.15 8.80 -7.46
N THR A 94 -9.27 9.77 -7.70
CA THR A 94 -9.61 10.98 -8.46
C THR A 94 -8.85 10.95 -9.77
N LEU A 95 -9.57 10.93 -10.89
CA LEU A 95 -9.01 10.92 -12.23
C LEU A 95 -9.70 11.99 -13.08
N SER A 96 -8.91 12.93 -13.61
CA SER A 96 -9.41 14.03 -14.47
C SER A 96 -10.59 14.80 -13.84
N GLY A 97 -10.55 15.02 -12.52
CA GLY A 97 -11.61 15.72 -11.78
C GLY A 97 -12.79 14.84 -11.34
N VAL A 98 -12.84 13.59 -11.78
CA VAL A 98 -13.85 12.60 -11.38
C VAL A 98 -13.36 11.87 -10.13
N THR A 99 -14.14 11.90 -9.06
CA THR A 99 -13.85 11.17 -7.83
C THR A 99 -14.79 9.98 -7.70
N GLY A 100 -14.22 8.80 -7.50
CA GLY A 100 -14.98 7.57 -7.32
C GLY A 100 -14.37 6.67 -6.27
N THR A 101 -15.17 5.74 -5.75
CA THR A 101 -14.72 4.71 -4.82
C THR A 101 -14.61 3.38 -5.55
N VAL A 102 -13.45 2.75 -5.43
CA VAL A 102 -13.15 1.44 -6.02
C VAL A 102 -12.88 0.44 -4.91
N PHE A 103 -13.46 -0.74 -5.04
CA PHE A 103 -13.22 -1.89 -4.17
C PHE A 103 -12.49 -2.97 -4.97
N GLN A 104 -11.29 -3.34 -4.54
CA GLN A 104 -10.54 -4.49 -5.06
C GLN A 104 -10.84 -5.71 -4.19
N TYR A 105 -11.19 -6.82 -4.80
CA TYR A 105 -11.58 -8.06 -4.13
C TYR A 105 -10.48 -9.10 -4.23
N LEU A 106 -10.12 -9.65 -3.08
CA LEU A 106 -9.03 -10.59 -2.91
C LEU A 106 -9.50 -11.87 -2.22
N ARG A 107 -8.79 -12.96 -2.47
CA ARG A 107 -8.94 -14.22 -1.77
C ARG A 107 -7.55 -14.67 -1.29
N LEU A 108 -7.36 -14.68 0.02
CA LEU A 108 -6.17 -15.23 0.66
C LEU A 108 -6.49 -16.65 1.16
N GLN A 109 -5.69 -17.59 0.71
CA GLN A 109 -5.64 -18.98 1.14
C GLN A 109 -4.17 -19.37 1.32
N THR A 110 -3.72 -20.48 0.69
CA THR A 110 -2.28 -20.78 0.55
C THR A 110 -1.56 -19.74 -0.32
N ASN A 111 -2.28 -19.09 -1.25
CA ASN A 111 -1.80 -18.04 -2.14
C ASN A 111 -2.72 -16.81 -2.05
N LEU A 112 -2.22 -15.66 -2.52
CA LEU A 112 -3.03 -14.46 -2.69
C LEU A 112 -3.54 -14.38 -4.11
N PHE A 113 -4.86 -14.30 -4.25
CA PHE A 113 -5.55 -14.18 -5.52
C PHE A 113 -6.25 -12.82 -5.64
N SER A 114 -6.21 -12.22 -6.84
CA SER A 114 -7.04 -11.08 -7.22
C SER A 114 -8.25 -11.58 -8.02
N LYS A 115 -9.44 -11.26 -7.57
CA LYS A 115 -10.70 -11.57 -8.26
C LYS A 115 -11.10 -10.48 -9.24
N GLY A 116 -10.57 -9.28 -9.03
CA GLY A 116 -10.88 -8.07 -9.78
C GLY A 116 -11.25 -6.91 -8.88
N ALA A 117 -11.87 -5.90 -9.47
CA ALA A 117 -12.27 -4.68 -8.78
C ALA A 117 -13.60 -4.15 -9.35
N MET A 118 -14.35 -3.42 -8.53
CA MET A 118 -15.52 -2.68 -8.99
C MET A 118 -15.66 -1.37 -8.23
N GLY A 119 -16.09 -0.35 -8.94
CA GLY A 119 -16.28 0.95 -8.36
C GLY A 119 -17.22 1.83 -9.18
N SER A 120 -17.56 2.97 -8.61
CA SER A 120 -18.38 3.98 -9.27
C SER A 120 -17.89 5.38 -8.93
N GLY A 121 -18.13 6.32 -9.84
CA GLY A 121 -17.83 7.72 -9.66
C GLY A 121 -18.70 8.59 -10.55
N GLU A 122 -18.96 9.81 -10.13
CA GLU A 122 -19.73 10.78 -10.90
C GLU A 122 -18.82 11.38 -11.98
N VAL A 123 -19.11 11.09 -13.25
CA VAL A 123 -18.31 11.55 -14.41
C VAL A 123 -18.79 12.90 -14.95
N LEU A 124 -20.05 13.24 -14.73
CA LEU A 124 -20.67 14.52 -14.97
C LEU A 124 -21.74 14.74 -13.90
N PRO A 125 -22.16 15.98 -13.60
CA PRO A 125 -23.21 16.23 -12.62
C PRO A 125 -24.46 15.35 -12.85
N GLY A 126 -24.78 14.48 -11.89
CA GLY A 126 -25.87 13.52 -11.97
C GLY A 126 -25.63 12.28 -12.83
N ILE A 127 -24.46 12.13 -13.45
CA ILE A 127 -24.11 10.97 -14.29
C ILE A 127 -23.03 10.14 -13.61
N THR A 128 -23.40 8.98 -13.08
CA THR A 128 -22.48 8.05 -12.44
C THR A 128 -22.05 6.94 -13.41
N ALA A 129 -20.73 6.80 -13.60
CA ALA A 129 -20.16 5.65 -14.30
C ALA A 129 -19.83 4.53 -13.31
N THR A 130 -19.96 3.29 -13.75
CA THR A 130 -19.42 2.11 -13.02
C THR A 130 -18.31 1.46 -13.82
N LEU A 131 -17.26 1.04 -13.12
CA LEU A 131 -16.17 0.25 -13.67
C LEU A 131 -16.17 -1.10 -12.97
N ARG A 132 -16.16 -2.20 -13.75
CA ARG A 132 -15.97 -3.55 -13.24
C ARG A 132 -14.81 -4.22 -13.98
N LEU A 133 -13.83 -4.67 -13.21
CA LEU A 133 -12.75 -5.53 -13.65
C LEU A 133 -12.98 -6.92 -13.03
N ARG A 134 -12.89 -7.98 -13.82
CA ARG A 134 -13.04 -9.35 -13.33
C ARG A 134 -12.02 -10.26 -13.96
N ASN A 135 -11.29 -11.00 -13.11
CA ASN A 135 -10.32 -12.02 -13.51
C ASN A 135 -10.98 -13.40 -13.49
N VAL A 136 -10.82 -14.17 -14.56
CA VAL A 136 -11.35 -15.54 -14.70
C VAL A 136 -10.33 -16.43 -15.40
N PRO A 137 -9.79 -17.47 -14.72
CA PRO A 137 -9.86 -17.68 -13.27
C PRO A 137 -9.26 -16.53 -12.47
N ASP A 138 -9.36 -16.52 -11.14
CA ASP A 138 -8.73 -15.52 -10.28
C ASP A 138 -7.22 -15.43 -10.58
N GLU A 139 -6.68 -14.22 -10.69
CA GLU A 139 -5.24 -13.99 -10.88
C GLU A 139 -4.46 -14.42 -9.63
N THR A 140 -3.45 -15.27 -9.78
CA THR A 140 -2.51 -15.56 -8.68
C THR A 140 -1.48 -14.43 -8.57
N VAL A 141 -1.70 -13.52 -7.60
CA VAL A 141 -0.82 -12.37 -7.36
C VAL A 141 0.46 -12.81 -6.67
N PHE A 142 0.34 -13.59 -5.58
CA PHE A 142 1.47 -14.14 -4.84
C PHE A 142 1.25 -15.61 -4.51
N GLN A 143 2.30 -16.39 -4.70
CA GLN A 143 2.39 -17.78 -4.28
C GLN A 143 3.27 -17.87 -3.01
N PHE A 144 2.75 -18.44 -1.95
CA PHE A 144 3.49 -18.57 -0.69
C PHE A 144 3.93 -20.03 -0.42
N PRO A 145 5.03 -20.21 0.34
CA PRO A 145 5.98 -19.20 0.78
C PRO A 145 6.82 -18.64 -0.38
N MET A 146 7.14 -17.35 -0.34
CA MET A 146 8.06 -16.72 -1.27
C MET A 146 9.49 -16.70 -0.69
N THR A 147 10.40 -17.27 -1.42
CA THR A 147 11.86 -17.22 -1.16
C THR A 147 12.57 -16.98 -2.48
N LEU A 148 13.87 -16.74 -2.47
CA LEU A 148 14.66 -16.68 -3.70
C LEU A 148 14.43 -17.95 -4.55
N ASN A 149 14.29 -17.79 -5.87
CA ASN A 149 13.97 -18.79 -6.89
C ASN A 149 12.52 -19.34 -6.85
N THR A 150 11.64 -18.83 -5.99
CA THR A 150 10.20 -19.14 -6.12
C THR A 150 9.68 -18.62 -7.45
N THR A 151 8.97 -19.47 -8.20
CA THR A 151 8.36 -19.13 -9.48
C THR A 151 6.91 -19.59 -9.55
N TRP A 152 6.07 -18.81 -10.22
CA TRP A 152 4.69 -19.21 -10.55
C TRP A 152 4.23 -18.52 -11.83
N THR A 153 3.18 -19.07 -12.43
CA THR A 153 2.51 -18.46 -13.58
C THR A 153 1.05 -18.21 -13.26
N SER A 154 0.59 -16.99 -13.50
CA SER A 154 -0.83 -16.64 -13.47
C SER A 154 -1.36 -16.54 -14.88
N THR A 155 -2.43 -17.28 -15.19
CA THR A 155 -3.12 -17.21 -16.48
C THR A 155 -4.59 -16.91 -16.23
N HIS A 156 -5.08 -15.80 -16.74
CA HIS A 156 -6.47 -15.38 -16.57
C HIS A 156 -6.94 -14.51 -17.74
N ALA A 157 -8.26 -14.47 -17.93
CA ALA A 157 -8.92 -13.46 -18.74
C ALA A 157 -9.39 -12.33 -17.82
N GLU A 158 -9.04 -11.09 -18.15
CA GLU A 158 -9.59 -9.90 -17.53
C GLU A 158 -10.71 -9.34 -18.40
N SER A 159 -11.90 -9.23 -17.83
CA SER A 159 -13.04 -8.56 -18.43
C SER A 159 -13.20 -7.19 -17.79
N THR A 160 -13.09 -6.14 -18.58
CA THR A 160 -13.33 -4.75 -18.17
C THR A 160 -14.67 -4.29 -18.73
N ILE A 161 -15.57 -3.83 -17.86
CA ILE A 161 -16.86 -3.25 -18.23
C ILE A 161 -16.96 -1.85 -17.68
N ILE A 162 -17.17 -0.87 -18.56
CA ILE A 162 -17.48 0.50 -18.20
C ILE A 162 -18.93 0.74 -18.59
N ALA A 163 -19.78 1.04 -17.61
CA ALA A 163 -21.19 1.30 -17.83
C ALA A 163 -21.55 2.74 -17.42
N LEU A 164 -22.23 3.44 -18.32
CA LEU A 164 -22.90 4.71 -18.09
C LEU A 164 -24.41 4.46 -17.97
N PRO A 165 -25.18 5.38 -17.37
CA PRO A 165 -26.64 5.28 -17.38
C PRO A 165 -27.21 5.26 -18.80
N PRO A 166 -28.40 4.67 -19.02
CA PRO A 166 -29.08 4.75 -20.31
C PRO A 166 -29.14 6.17 -20.84
N PRO A 167 -29.06 6.39 -22.16
CA PRO A 167 -29.14 5.39 -23.24
C PRO A 167 -27.79 4.76 -23.66
N PHE A 168 -26.70 4.95 -22.94
CA PHE A 168 -25.37 4.51 -23.35
C PHE A 168 -25.19 3.00 -23.11
N PRO A 169 -24.81 2.20 -24.14
CA PRO A 169 -24.50 0.80 -23.96
C PRO A 169 -23.18 0.64 -23.18
N PRO A 170 -23.05 -0.44 -22.36
CA PRO A 170 -21.78 -0.74 -21.69
C PRO A 170 -20.64 -0.97 -22.70
N GLN A 171 -19.47 -0.41 -22.39
CA GLN A 171 -18.24 -0.70 -23.09
C GLN A 171 -17.60 -1.96 -22.46
N ILE A 172 -17.37 -3.00 -23.26
CA ILE A 172 -16.81 -4.26 -22.79
C ILE A 172 -15.51 -4.52 -23.54
N SER A 173 -14.44 -4.80 -22.79
CA SER A 173 -13.19 -5.29 -23.33
C SER A 173 -12.73 -6.54 -22.59
N ILE A 174 -12.07 -7.45 -23.31
CA ILE A 174 -11.51 -8.68 -22.75
C ILE A 174 -10.05 -8.76 -23.16
N ALA A 175 -9.19 -9.02 -22.18
CA ALA A 175 -7.78 -9.27 -22.39
C ALA A 175 -7.37 -10.57 -21.69
N ASN A 176 -6.58 -11.40 -22.37
CA ASN A 176 -6.01 -12.61 -21.80
C ASN A 176 -4.58 -12.31 -21.34
N HIS A 177 -4.29 -12.68 -20.13
CA HIS A 177 -2.99 -12.45 -19.50
C HIS A 177 -2.30 -13.78 -19.18
N VAL A 178 -1.02 -13.84 -19.49
CA VAL A 178 -0.10 -14.86 -18.97
C VAL A 178 1.05 -14.10 -18.31
N ILE A 179 1.21 -14.29 -17.00
CA ILE A 179 2.21 -13.58 -16.22
C ILE A 179 3.13 -14.60 -15.56
N ALA A 180 4.39 -14.63 -16.01
CA ALA A 180 5.42 -15.42 -15.34
C ALA A 180 6.08 -14.56 -14.25
N HIS A 181 6.05 -15.08 -13.03
CA HIS A 181 6.64 -14.45 -11.86
C HIS A 181 7.87 -15.23 -11.41
N THR A 182 8.93 -14.51 -11.05
CA THR A 182 10.17 -15.10 -10.54
C THR A 182 10.71 -14.24 -9.41
N VAL A 183 10.90 -14.83 -8.24
CA VAL A 183 11.65 -14.20 -7.15
C VAL A 183 13.14 -14.40 -7.45
N ASP A 184 13.75 -13.40 -8.08
CA ASP A 184 15.08 -13.52 -8.67
C ASP A 184 16.19 -12.83 -7.89
N ALA A 185 15.87 -12.05 -6.86
CA ALA A 185 16.82 -11.41 -5.98
C ALA A 185 16.27 -11.15 -4.58
N HIS A 186 17.18 -10.92 -3.63
CA HIS A 186 16.87 -10.51 -2.27
C HIS A 186 17.81 -9.38 -1.82
N GLY A 187 17.44 -8.65 -0.76
CA GLY A 187 18.25 -7.56 -0.24
C GLY A 187 17.46 -6.59 0.62
N SER A 188 17.88 -5.34 0.63
CA SER A 188 17.23 -4.27 1.39
C SER A 188 16.69 -3.20 0.46
N ILE A 189 15.45 -2.77 0.66
CA ILE A 189 14.88 -1.56 0.09
C ILE A 189 15.05 -0.40 1.07
N ILE A 190 15.52 0.75 0.57
CA ILE A 190 15.57 2.02 1.32
C ILE A 190 14.50 2.91 0.73
N LEU A 191 13.49 3.25 1.52
CA LEU A 191 12.34 4.07 1.11
C LEU A 191 12.53 5.54 1.51
N PRO A 192 11.82 6.49 0.86
CA PRO A 192 11.91 7.90 1.18
C PRO A 192 11.50 8.24 2.62
N GLY A 193 12.13 9.29 3.16
CA GLY A 193 11.79 9.86 4.45
C GLY A 193 11.84 8.85 5.60
N THR A 194 10.81 8.83 6.42
CA THR A 194 10.69 7.97 7.61
C THR A 194 10.22 6.55 7.33
N ALA A 195 9.92 6.22 6.06
CA ALA A 195 9.52 4.86 5.69
C ALA A 195 10.64 3.82 5.91
N GLY A 196 11.91 4.24 5.90
CA GLY A 196 13.04 3.46 6.41
C GLY A 196 13.58 2.38 5.48
N THR A 197 14.35 1.45 6.07
CA THR A 197 15.00 0.35 5.36
C THR A 197 14.38 -0.98 5.77
N HIS A 198 14.04 -1.82 4.77
CA HIS A 198 13.37 -3.10 4.98
C HIS A 198 14.03 -4.21 4.17
N GLN A 199 14.14 -5.40 4.76
CA GLN A 199 14.53 -6.60 4.03
C GLN A 199 13.42 -7.00 3.06
N ALA A 200 13.77 -7.22 1.81
CA ALA A 200 12.81 -7.44 0.73
C ALA A 200 13.27 -8.52 -0.27
N LEU A 201 12.29 -9.07 -0.95
CA LEU A 201 12.46 -9.88 -2.16
C LEU A 201 12.17 -9.01 -3.37
N ARG A 202 12.86 -9.28 -4.48
CA ARG A 202 12.53 -8.75 -5.80
C ARG A 202 11.82 -9.83 -6.61
N ILE A 203 10.63 -9.49 -7.12
CA ILE A 203 9.85 -10.33 -8.02
C ILE A 203 9.90 -9.70 -9.41
N ARG A 204 10.43 -10.43 -10.39
CA ARG A 204 10.33 -10.07 -11.80
C ARG A 204 9.04 -10.62 -12.36
N ASN A 205 8.23 -9.76 -12.96
CA ASN A 205 6.96 -10.11 -13.60
C ASN A 205 7.10 -9.92 -15.12
N ASP A 206 6.88 -10.98 -15.89
CA ASP A 206 6.88 -11.00 -17.35
C ASP A 206 5.44 -11.22 -17.81
N ARG A 207 4.72 -10.14 -18.13
CA ARG A 207 3.32 -10.16 -18.52
C ARG A 207 3.21 -10.17 -20.04
N ARG A 208 2.47 -11.14 -20.56
CA ARG A 208 1.99 -11.17 -21.94
C ARG A 208 0.48 -10.98 -21.94
N THR A 209 0.02 -10.02 -22.76
CA THR A 209 -1.40 -9.69 -22.88
C THR A 209 -1.82 -9.87 -24.32
N THR A 210 -2.95 -10.54 -24.54
CA THR A 210 -3.60 -10.69 -25.85
C THR A 210 -5.03 -10.18 -25.76
N SER A 211 -5.39 -9.26 -26.64
CA SER A 211 -6.72 -8.65 -26.73
C SER A 211 -7.18 -8.56 -28.18
N GLY A 212 -8.41 -8.08 -28.40
CA GLY A 212 -8.91 -7.82 -29.77
C GLY A 212 -8.09 -6.82 -30.57
N THR A 213 -7.23 -6.01 -29.93
CA THR A 213 -6.36 -5.02 -30.56
C THR A 213 -4.92 -5.54 -30.81
N GLY A 214 -4.61 -6.77 -30.39
CA GLY A 214 -3.30 -7.37 -30.59
C GLY A 214 -2.68 -7.94 -29.32
N SER A 215 -1.37 -8.22 -29.41
CA SER A 215 -0.58 -8.77 -28.30
C SER A 215 0.49 -7.78 -27.86
N SER A 216 0.74 -7.71 -26.53
CA SER A 216 1.79 -6.92 -25.94
C SER A 216 2.54 -7.71 -24.87
N ARG A 217 3.76 -7.28 -24.54
CA ARG A 217 4.58 -7.80 -23.45
C ARG A 217 5.08 -6.66 -22.59
N ALA A 218 5.08 -6.84 -21.28
CA ALA A 218 5.59 -5.88 -20.32
C ALA A 218 6.41 -6.57 -19.23
N ILE A 219 7.50 -5.95 -18.82
CA ILE A 219 8.33 -6.39 -17.70
C ILE A 219 8.16 -5.40 -16.56
N SER A 220 7.93 -5.93 -15.36
CA SER A 220 7.91 -5.11 -14.14
C SER A 220 8.63 -5.81 -13.00
N TYR A 221 9.02 -5.02 -12.00
CA TYR A 221 9.66 -5.51 -10.79
C TYR A 221 8.87 -5.04 -9.59
N THR A 222 8.60 -5.98 -8.68
CA THR A 222 7.99 -5.72 -7.39
C THR A 222 9.01 -6.04 -6.30
N PHE A 223 9.38 -5.04 -5.52
CA PHE A 223 10.18 -5.20 -4.32
C PHE A 223 9.22 -5.25 -3.15
N ILE A 224 9.27 -6.30 -2.37
CA ILE A 224 8.27 -6.53 -1.31
C ILE A 224 8.94 -7.02 -0.02
N ALA A 225 8.60 -6.37 1.08
CA ALA A 225 9.04 -6.71 2.42
C ALA A 225 7.93 -7.42 3.21
N ARG A 226 8.33 -8.14 4.27
CA ARG A 226 7.41 -8.87 5.17
C ARG A 226 6.33 -7.99 5.80
N ASN A 227 6.67 -6.73 6.10
CA ASN A 227 5.78 -5.77 6.74
C ASN A 227 4.88 -5.00 5.76
N GLY A 228 4.84 -5.40 4.48
CA GLY A 228 4.02 -4.79 3.45
C GLY A 228 4.65 -3.59 2.74
N ALA A 229 5.85 -3.16 3.13
CA ALA A 229 6.57 -2.14 2.37
C ALA A 229 6.87 -2.65 0.97
N THR A 230 6.54 -1.85 -0.05
CA THR A 230 6.67 -2.24 -1.46
C THR A 230 7.20 -1.11 -2.32
N VAL A 231 7.89 -1.49 -3.40
CA VAL A 231 8.15 -0.62 -4.55
C VAL A 231 7.79 -1.39 -5.81
N GLN A 232 7.13 -0.74 -6.75
CA GLN A 232 6.81 -1.31 -8.05
C GLN A 232 7.31 -0.40 -9.16
N VAL A 233 8.05 -0.97 -10.10
CA VAL A 233 8.56 -0.29 -11.28
C VAL A 233 8.24 -1.09 -12.53
N ALA A 234 7.86 -0.41 -13.61
CA ALA A 234 7.69 -1.02 -14.91
C ALA A 234 8.82 -0.60 -15.84
N ALA A 235 9.49 -1.57 -16.47
CA ALA A 235 10.53 -1.27 -17.46
C ALA A 235 9.91 -0.52 -18.65
N ALA A 236 10.69 0.41 -19.22
CA ALA A 236 10.24 1.21 -20.38
C ALA A 236 9.94 0.34 -21.61
N ASP A 237 10.69 -0.75 -21.74
CA ASP A 237 10.49 -1.77 -22.78
C ASP A 237 10.97 -3.15 -22.30
N THR A 238 10.77 -4.16 -23.11
CA THR A 238 11.11 -5.56 -22.79
C THR A 238 12.57 -5.94 -23.09
N LEU A 239 13.36 -5.03 -23.64
CA LEU A 239 14.76 -5.21 -23.98
C LEU A 239 15.69 -4.74 -22.87
N GLN A 240 15.14 -4.07 -21.83
CA GLN A 240 15.92 -3.63 -20.68
C GLN A 240 16.61 -4.82 -20.00
N PRO A 241 17.86 -4.65 -19.53
CA PRO A 241 18.56 -5.69 -18.79
C PRO A 241 17.80 -6.04 -17.50
N ASN A 242 17.98 -7.24 -17.00
CA ASN A 242 17.42 -7.67 -15.71
C ASN A 242 18.31 -7.32 -14.49
N SER A 243 19.29 -6.45 -14.68
CA SER A 243 20.24 -6.03 -13.66
C SER A 243 20.72 -4.59 -13.90
N GLY A 244 21.19 -3.95 -12.83
CA GLY A 244 21.72 -2.59 -12.86
C GLY A 244 20.63 -1.54 -13.00
N THR A 245 20.97 -0.43 -13.66
CA THR A 245 20.02 0.68 -13.89
C THR A 245 19.26 0.46 -15.19
N ILE A 246 17.94 0.47 -15.09
CA ILE A 246 17.03 0.33 -16.25
C ILE A 246 16.24 1.62 -16.46
N ALA A 247 15.85 1.89 -17.70
CA ALA A 247 14.83 2.88 -18.00
C ALA A 247 13.46 2.33 -17.60
N ILE A 248 12.60 3.18 -17.02
CA ILE A 248 11.26 2.82 -16.55
C ILE A 248 10.19 3.69 -17.20
N THR A 249 8.97 3.19 -17.24
CA THR A 249 7.79 4.01 -17.49
C THR A 249 7.64 5.05 -16.37
N ARG A 250 7.08 6.22 -16.69
CA ARG A 250 7.05 7.42 -15.82
C ARG A 250 6.32 7.28 -14.49
N THR A 251 6.04 6.07 -14.03
CA THR A 251 5.36 5.89 -12.74
C THR A 251 6.03 4.78 -11.94
N THR A 252 6.69 5.18 -10.87
CA THR A 252 7.13 4.27 -9.81
C THR A 252 6.16 4.41 -8.65
N THR A 253 5.54 3.31 -8.23
CA THR A 253 4.69 3.33 -7.05
C THR A 253 5.43 2.73 -5.86
N TRP A 254 5.20 3.28 -4.68
CA TRP A 254 5.79 2.76 -3.46
C TRP A 254 4.87 2.97 -2.26
N SER A 255 5.02 2.10 -1.28
CA SER A 255 4.35 2.22 0.01
C SER A 255 5.33 1.85 1.13
N GLY A 256 5.24 2.57 2.23
CA GLY A 256 5.90 2.19 3.49
C GLY A 256 5.24 0.97 4.13
N PRO A 257 5.71 0.57 5.32
CA PRO A 257 5.04 -0.44 6.12
C PRO A 257 3.58 -0.08 6.31
N ILE A 258 2.73 -1.11 6.34
CA ILE A 258 1.31 -0.90 6.60
C ILE A 258 1.15 -0.22 7.95
N LEU A 259 0.49 0.92 7.94
CA LEU A 259 0.10 1.60 9.16
C LEU A 259 -1.04 0.77 9.78
N THR A 260 -0.67 -0.11 10.70
CA THR A 260 -1.66 -0.71 11.59
C THR A 260 -2.09 0.40 12.55
N ASP A 261 -3.36 0.73 12.57
CA ASP A 261 -3.95 1.41 13.71
C ASP A 261 -3.98 0.35 14.84
N VAL A 262 -2.86 0.27 15.57
CA VAL A 262 -2.64 -0.79 16.55
C VAL A 262 -3.60 -0.53 17.70
N ARG A 263 -4.62 -1.35 17.79
CA ARG A 263 -5.39 -1.49 19.02
C ARG A 263 -4.44 -2.06 20.08
N LEU A 264 -3.93 -1.18 20.94
CA LEU A 264 -2.83 -1.51 21.88
C LEU A 264 -3.27 -2.45 23.00
N THR A 265 -4.58 -2.58 23.23
CA THR A 265 -5.13 -3.50 24.24
C THR A 265 -6.55 -3.92 23.86
N ASP A 266 -6.91 -5.17 24.18
CA ASP A 266 -8.32 -5.65 24.10
C ASP A 266 -9.19 -5.11 25.25
N ALA A 267 -8.58 -4.42 26.24
CA ALA A 267 -9.31 -3.76 27.30
C ALA A 267 -10.05 -2.54 26.74
N VAL A 268 -11.36 -2.54 26.84
CA VAL A 268 -12.19 -1.37 26.49
C VAL A 268 -11.91 -0.28 27.50
N PRO A 269 -11.37 0.90 27.07
CA PRO A 269 -11.12 2.01 27.98
C PRO A 269 -12.43 2.50 28.60
N SER A 270 -12.41 2.82 29.90
CA SER A 270 -13.57 3.43 30.58
C SER A 270 -13.83 4.86 30.13
N ASP A 271 -12.78 5.57 29.70
CA ASP A 271 -12.81 6.98 29.38
C ASP A 271 -12.08 7.30 28.07
N PHE A 272 -12.49 8.39 27.43
CA PHE A 272 -11.72 8.99 26.35
C PHE A 272 -10.44 9.62 26.90
N ALA A 273 -9.32 9.47 26.21
CA ALA A 273 -8.07 10.12 26.58
C ALA A 273 -7.23 10.47 25.35
N LEU A 274 -6.47 11.56 25.45
CA LEU A 274 -5.44 11.95 24.50
C LEU A 274 -4.11 12.03 25.24
N MET A 275 -3.17 11.16 24.92
CA MET A 275 -1.86 11.11 25.57
C MET A 275 -0.91 12.12 24.94
N GLN A 276 0.18 12.45 25.67
CA GLN A 276 1.28 13.23 25.13
C GLN A 276 1.98 12.43 24.03
N ASN A 277 2.31 13.11 22.92
CA ASN A 277 3.08 12.50 21.84
C ASN A 277 4.51 12.17 22.30
N TYR A 278 5.07 11.09 21.77
CA TYR A 278 6.45 10.68 22.06
C TYR A 278 7.15 10.20 20.77
N PRO A 279 8.39 10.68 20.52
CA PRO A 279 9.11 11.71 21.28
C PRO A 279 8.44 13.08 21.20
N ASN A 280 8.76 13.95 22.17
CA ASN A 280 8.43 15.38 22.18
C ASN A 280 9.50 16.12 22.99
N PRO A 281 10.35 16.96 22.39
CA PRO A 281 10.36 17.35 20.96
C PRO A 281 10.65 16.19 20.00
N PHE A 282 10.31 16.35 18.70
CA PHE A 282 10.52 15.32 17.68
C PHE A 282 11.07 15.89 16.36
N ASN A 283 11.74 15.01 15.57
CA ASN A 283 12.31 15.30 14.26
C ASN A 283 12.28 14.05 13.38
N PRO A 284 11.60 14.04 12.24
CA PRO A 284 10.36 14.76 11.97
C PRO A 284 9.12 14.00 12.47
N SER A 285 9.29 12.81 13.08
CA SER A 285 8.20 11.89 13.42
C SER A 285 7.94 11.77 14.93
N THR A 286 6.67 11.58 15.25
CA THR A 286 6.20 11.31 16.61
C THR A 286 5.03 10.35 16.62
N ARG A 287 4.82 9.67 17.74
CA ARG A 287 3.68 8.81 17.99
C ARG A 287 2.68 9.48 18.90
N ILE A 288 1.42 9.50 18.51
CA ILE A 288 0.30 10.01 19.32
C ILE A 288 -0.58 8.83 19.69
N THR A 289 -0.85 8.67 20.99
CA THR A 289 -1.74 7.63 21.52
C THR A 289 -3.01 8.25 22.04
N TYR A 290 -4.18 7.63 21.80
CA TYR A 290 -5.47 8.09 22.29
C TYR A 290 -6.39 6.92 22.62
N GLN A 291 -7.40 7.17 23.45
CA GLN A 291 -8.39 6.18 23.88
C GLN A 291 -9.80 6.60 23.48
N VAL A 292 -10.57 5.61 23.04
CA VAL A 292 -11.99 5.73 22.66
C VAL A 292 -12.79 4.81 23.58
N ALA A 293 -13.61 5.40 24.43
CA ALA A 293 -14.41 4.67 25.42
C ALA A 293 -15.68 4.03 24.82
N ARG A 294 -16.24 4.66 23.80
CA ARG A 294 -17.45 4.20 23.10
C ARG A 294 -17.35 4.53 21.61
N GLU A 295 -18.04 3.73 20.80
CA GLU A 295 -18.08 3.96 19.36
C GLU A 295 -18.61 5.36 19.03
N GLY A 296 -17.92 6.04 18.10
CA GLY A 296 -18.29 7.37 17.66
C GLY A 296 -17.26 7.99 16.73
N PHE A 297 -17.63 9.13 16.16
CA PHE A 297 -16.73 9.89 15.31
C PHE A 297 -15.63 10.52 16.16
N VAL A 298 -14.37 10.28 15.76
CA VAL A 298 -13.17 10.82 16.37
C VAL A 298 -12.47 11.75 15.39
N SER A 299 -12.14 12.95 15.83
CA SER A 299 -11.34 13.90 15.08
C SER A 299 -10.08 14.23 15.88
N ILE A 300 -8.90 14.13 15.25
CA ILE A 300 -7.63 14.63 15.79
C ILE A 300 -7.01 15.55 14.75
N LYS A 301 -6.83 16.82 15.12
CA LYS A 301 -6.33 17.87 14.24
C LYS A 301 -5.16 18.59 14.86
N VAL A 302 -4.23 19.07 14.04
CA VAL A 302 -3.05 19.82 14.43
C VAL A 302 -3.23 21.30 14.08
N PHE A 303 -2.84 22.17 14.99
CA PHE A 303 -2.95 23.62 14.87
C PHE A 303 -1.62 24.30 15.16
N ASN A 304 -1.35 25.39 14.46
CA ASN A 304 -0.25 26.29 14.78
C ASN A 304 -0.60 27.22 15.95
N LEU A 305 0.35 28.09 16.34
CA LEU A 305 0.18 29.03 17.46
C LEU A 305 -0.93 30.07 17.26
N VAL A 306 -1.30 30.37 16.02
CA VAL A 306 -2.40 31.30 15.72
C VAL A 306 -3.76 30.60 15.55
N GLY A 307 -3.82 29.28 15.82
CA GLY A 307 -5.03 28.49 15.80
C GLY A 307 -5.48 28.01 14.40
N GLN A 308 -4.63 28.15 13.40
CA GLN A 308 -4.92 27.62 12.07
C GLN A 308 -4.67 26.11 12.05
N GLU A 309 -5.57 25.34 11.44
CA GLU A 309 -5.41 23.92 11.19
C GLU A 309 -4.31 23.69 10.15
N VAL A 310 -3.31 22.87 10.50
CA VAL A 310 -2.18 22.51 9.62
C VAL A 310 -2.21 21.06 9.18
N ALA A 311 -2.93 20.18 9.91
CA ALA A 311 -3.12 18.79 9.53
C ALA A 311 -4.35 18.19 10.22
N THR A 312 -5.05 17.28 9.54
CA THR A 312 -6.03 16.37 10.14
C THR A 312 -5.40 14.98 10.22
N LEU A 313 -5.25 14.44 11.44
CA LEU A 313 -4.61 13.15 11.69
C LEU A 313 -5.60 11.99 11.75
N VAL A 314 -6.80 12.25 12.31
CA VAL A 314 -7.92 11.31 12.41
C VAL A 314 -9.21 12.08 12.10
N GLY A 315 -10.10 11.45 11.33
CA GLY A 315 -11.41 12.02 10.98
C GLY A 315 -12.38 10.91 10.60
N GLU A 316 -12.67 9.97 11.53
CA GLU A 316 -13.47 8.78 11.24
C GLU A 316 -14.16 8.21 12.48
N THR A 317 -15.14 7.34 12.27
CA THR A 317 -15.79 6.58 13.37
C THR A 317 -14.85 5.48 13.87
N LYS A 318 -14.64 5.43 15.18
CA LYS A 318 -13.81 4.44 15.87
C LYS A 318 -14.66 3.65 16.87
N SER A 319 -14.39 2.34 16.92
CA SER A 319 -14.90 1.46 17.98
C SER A 319 -14.15 1.70 19.30
N PRO A 320 -14.69 1.26 20.46
CA PRO A 320 -13.98 1.38 21.73
C PRO A 320 -12.61 0.69 21.69
N GLY A 321 -11.57 1.36 22.20
CA GLY A 321 -10.20 0.82 22.21
C GLY A 321 -9.13 1.88 22.44
N THR A 322 -7.89 1.44 22.61
CA THR A 322 -6.70 2.31 22.65
C THR A 322 -6.00 2.28 21.29
N TYR A 323 -5.75 3.44 20.75
CA TYR A 323 -5.19 3.64 19.41
C TYR A 323 -3.89 4.43 19.47
N ALA A 324 -3.02 4.17 18.51
CA ALA A 324 -1.81 4.97 18.32
C ALA A 324 -1.61 5.26 16.83
N LEU A 325 -1.24 6.49 16.51
CA LEU A 325 -0.86 6.88 15.17
C LEU A 325 0.58 7.44 15.17
N ASN A 326 1.30 7.19 14.10
CA ASN A 326 2.58 7.82 13.84
C ASN A 326 2.34 8.98 12.86
N TRP A 327 2.88 10.16 13.20
CA TRP A 327 2.77 11.35 12.38
C TRP A 327 4.14 11.92 12.06
N SER A 328 4.35 12.25 10.78
CA SER A 328 5.54 12.96 10.30
C SER A 328 5.18 14.38 9.92
N ALA A 329 6.00 15.33 10.38
CA ALA A 329 5.86 16.76 10.16
C ALA A 329 6.87 17.28 9.10
N ASP A 330 7.19 16.46 8.08
CA ASP A 330 8.22 16.76 7.08
C ASP A 330 8.01 18.12 6.39
N ASP A 331 6.76 18.47 6.11
CA ASP A 331 6.40 19.71 5.41
C ASP A 331 6.01 20.87 6.36
N ILE A 332 6.14 20.65 7.69
CA ILE A 332 5.73 21.63 8.70
C ILE A 332 7.00 22.26 9.32
N PRO A 333 7.10 23.60 9.41
CA PRO A 333 8.26 24.29 10.00
C PRO A 333 8.52 23.89 11.45
N SER A 334 9.79 24.01 11.90
CA SER A 334 10.12 23.90 13.33
C SER A 334 9.31 24.90 14.14
N GLY A 335 8.79 24.47 15.29
CA GLY A 335 7.98 25.33 16.14
C GLY A 335 7.09 24.58 17.11
N ALA A 336 6.34 25.33 17.91
CA ALA A 336 5.33 24.78 18.80
C ALA A 336 3.97 24.67 18.08
N TYR A 337 3.34 23.52 18.27
CA TYR A 337 2.02 23.19 17.72
C TYR A 337 1.14 22.57 18.78
N PHE A 338 -0.16 22.55 18.53
CA PHE A 338 -1.13 21.87 19.38
C PHE A 338 -1.88 20.82 18.56
N TYR A 339 -2.17 19.67 19.13
CA TYR A 339 -3.11 18.73 18.57
C TYR A 339 -4.30 18.54 19.49
N LYS A 340 -5.48 18.53 18.89
CA LYS A 340 -6.77 18.49 19.58
C LYS A 340 -7.56 17.28 19.12
N MET A 341 -7.98 16.47 20.10
CA MET A 341 -8.94 15.37 19.90
C MET A 341 -10.33 15.84 20.27
N GLN A 342 -11.30 15.47 19.45
CA GLN A 342 -12.74 15.59 19.71
C GLN A 342 -13.40 14.25 19.43
N ALA A 343 -14.19 13.75 20.39
CA ALA A 343 -14.92 12.48 20.26
C ALA A 343 -16.21 12.56 21.10
N GLY A 344 -17.36 12.70 20.44
CA GLY A 344 -18.62 13.01 21.13
C GLY A 344 -18.53 14.29 21.94
N GLY A 345 -18.80 14.23 23.26
CA GLY A 345 -18.67 15.37 24.17
C GLY A 345 -17.25 15.57 24.74
N PHE A 346 -16.30 14.68 24.41
CA PHE A 346 -14.92 14.78 24.91
C PHE A 346 -14.08 15.70 24.02
N THR A 347 -13.26 16.54 24.65
CA THR A 347 -12.26 17.37 24.00
C THR A 347 -10.99 17.40 24.83
N ALA A 348 -9.85 17.14 24.20
CA ALA A 348 -8.53 17.27 24.82
C ALA A 348 -7.54 17.90 23.85
N THR A 349 -6.61 18.70 24.38
CA THR A 349 -5.54 19.34 23.60
C THR A 349 -4.20 19.06 24.25
N ARG A 350 -3.17 18.81 23.43
CA ARG A 350 -1.79 18.62 23.84
C ARG A 350 -0.86 19.50 23.02
N ARG A 351 0.25 19.90 23.62
CA ARG A 351 1.30 20.67 22.93
C ARG A 351 2.39 19.73 22.43
N MET A 352 2.93 20.01 21.25
CA MET A 352 4.10 19.34 20.70
C MET A 352 5.11 20.34 20.16
N LEU A 353 6.36 19.93 20.06
CA LEU A 353 7.47 20.74 19.57
C LEU A 353 8.16 19.99 18.43
N ILE A 354 8.16 20.63 17.25
CA ILE A 354 8.86 20.14 16.06
C ILE A 354 10.25 20.78 16.01
N LEU A 355 11.26 19.94 15.86
CA LEU A 355 12.65 20.36 15.63
C LEU A 355 13.11 19.82 14.28
N LYS A 356 13.69 20.66 13.44
CA LYS A 356 14.35 20.27 12.19
C LYS A 356 15.81 20.66 12.23
#